data_e0590d8787af22d859c2435857d2ca7a
#
_entry.id   e0590d8787af22d859c2435857d2ca7a
#
_cell.length_a   1.000
_cell.length_b   1.000
_cell.length_c   1.000
_cell.angle_alpha   90.00
_cell.angle_beta   90.00
_cell.angle_gamma   90.00
#
_symmetry.space_group_name_H-M   'P 1'
#
loop_
_entity.id
_entity.type
_entity.pdbx_description
1 polymer ?
#
loop_
_entity_poly.entity_id
_entity_poly.type
_entity_poly.pdbx_seq_one_letter_code
_entity_poly.pdbx_strand_id
1 'polypeptide(L)'
;MMSDVQLMRDRTVAVALAAVCIALFFMFLVVCRVVAAMRKGVQFAESVAEGNLDQTFNIRRNDELGALASALNTMVGKLKNSFEIANRQTREAEEARARATSTYRELQALIDSVDGGVARFALDDSFRVIWANTGFYALSGRTREDYARDVGNRGINVVHPEDGLTMLKTFREHAQKNDSLKAEYRILRKDGGTSWIYLRAKRVGEWEGYPLFQGVFIDITQQKNIIRALEMEQQRYNVVTEITEEILFEQDIATDILTFSSNFEKLFNRPRSIEHYLRDKHFLEIVHPDDLHLLPSTRSTELSEDDFMRFDARLLTSENTYQWFTICFKV
;
A
#
# COMPACT_ATOMS: atom_id res chain seq x y z
N MET A 1 -62.40 3.80 -106.85
CA MET A 1 -61.36 4.83 -106.49
C MET A 1 -61.56 5.46 -105.12
N MET A 2 -62.79 5.85 -104.68
CA MET A 2 -63.04 6.48 -103.37
C MET A 2 -63.02 5.47 -102.20
N SER A 3 -63.36 4.18 -102.42
CA SER A 3 -63.38 3.14 -101.39
C SER A 3 -61.95 2.66 -100.97
N ASP A 4 -61.03 2.62 -101.97
CA ASP A 4 -59.66 2.14 -101.74
C ASP A 4 -58.84 3.12 -100.93
N VAL A 5 -59.08 4.46 -101.10
CA VAL A 5 -58.40 5.53 -100.30
C VAL A 5 -58.86 5.53 -98.83
N GLN A 6 -60.18 5.26 -98.58
CA GLN A 6 -60.70 5.14 -97.24
C GLN A 6 -60.17 3.87 -96.56
N LEU A 7 -60.06 2.76 -97.24
CA LEU A 7 -59.52 1.48 -96.70
C LEU A 7 -58.02 1.63 -96.35
N MET A 8 -57.24 2.33 -97.19
CA MET A 8 -55.85 2.61 -96.92
C MET A 8 -55.69 3.60 -95.72
N ARG A 9 -56.54 4.56 -95.64
CA ARG A 9 -56.50 5.55 -94.45
C ARG A 9 -56.88 4.81 -93.19
N ASP A 10 -57.87 3.96 -93.14
CA ASP A 10 -58.29 3.22 -91.97
C ASP A 10 -57.21 2.22 -91.51
N ARG A 11 -56.49 1.54 -92.44
CA ARG A 11 -55.37 0.67 -92.19
C ARG A 11 -54.20 1.47 -91.64
N THR A 12 -53.85 2.62 -92.15
CA THR A 12 -52.78 3.43 -91.66
C THR A 12 -53.08 4.01 -90.26
N VAL A 13 -54.34 4.41 -90.02
CA VAL A 13 -54.76 4.82 -88.63
C VAL A 13 -54.73 3.63 -87.69
N ALA A 14 -55.16 2.43 -88.07
CA ALA A 14 -55.07 1.25 -87.17
C ALA A 14 -53.65 0.86 -86.87
N VAL A 15 -52.72 0.91 -87.86
CA VAL A 15 -51.29 0.65 -87.63
C VAL A 15 -50.67 1.68 -86.73
N ALA A 16 -51.01 2.99 -86.93
CA ALA A 16 -50.51 4.02 -86.04
C ALA A 16 -51.01 3.91 -84.60
N LEU A 17 -52.28 3.55 -84.38
CA LEU A 17 -52.88 3.24 -83.09
C LEU A 17 -52.20 2.06 -82.42
N ALA A 18 -51.98 0.95 -83.19
CA ALA A 18 -51.28 -0.24 -82.65
C ALA A 18 -49.81 0.14 -82.23
N ALA A 19 -49.14 0.93 -83.10
CA ALA A 19 -47.75 1.38 -82.72
C ALA A 19 -47.73 2.23 -81.46
N VAL A 20 -48.71 3.11 -81.28
CA VAL A 20 -48.84 3.94 -80.05
C VAL A 20 -49.16 3.02 -78.83
N CYS A 21 -50.07 2.06 -78.98
CA CYS A 21 -50.39 1.14 -77.89
C CYS A 21 -49.19 0.31 -77.51
N ILE A 22 -48.40 -0.22 -78.46
CA ILE A 22 -47.17 -0.96 -78.22
C ILE A 22 -46.14 -0.02 -77.52
N ALA A 23 -45.95 1.17 -77.96
CA ALA A 23 -45.01 2.12 -77.30
C ALA A 23 -45.45 2.45 -75.88
N LEU A 24 -46.73 2.67 -75.62
CA LEU A 24 -47.29 2.87 -74.28
C LEU A 24 -47.14 1.62 -73.39
N PHE A 25 -47.33 0.45 -73.94
CA PHE A 25 -47.13 -0.83 -73.23
C PHE A 25 -45.67 -0.99 -72.85
N PHE A 26 -44.72 -0.77 -73.75
CA PHE A 26 -43.30 -0.82 -73.42
C PHE A 26 -42.88 0.27 -72.39
N MET A 27 -43.41 1.50 -72.56
CA MET A 27 -43.16 2.56 -71.57
C MET A 27 -43.72 2.19 -70.20
N PHE A 28 -44.91 1.60 -70.12
CA PHE A 28 -45.51 1.10 -68.89
C PHE A 28 -44.64 0.03 -68.24
N LEU A 29 -44.12 -0.94 -69.01
CA LEU A 29 -43.23 -2.00 -68.52
C LEU A 29 -41.92 -1.38 -67.94
N VAL A 30 -41.37 -0.39 -68.63
CA VAL A 30 -40.15 0.31 -68.17
C VAL A 30 -40.42 1.02 -66.85
N VAL A 31 -41.52 1.79 -66.76
CA VAL A 31 -41.91 2.53 -65.55
C VAL A 31 -42.13 1.54 -64.39
N CYS A 32 -42.84 0.42 -64.60
CA CYS A 32 -43.07 -0.57 -63.57
C CYS A 32 -41.75 -1.19 -63.02
N ARG A 33 -40.80 -1.47 -63.95
CA ARG A 33 -39.47 -1.96 -63.55
C ARG A 33 -38.64 -0.96 -62.77
N VAL A 34 -38.71 0.32 -63.14
CA VAL A 34 -38.01 1.37 -62.38
C VAL A 34 -38.61 1.57 -60.99
N VAL A 35 -39.95 1.65 -60.91
CA VAL A 35 -40.66 1.83 -59.64
C VAL A 35 -40.43 0.63 -58.71
N ALA A 36 -40.43 -0.61 -59.24
CA ALA A 36 -40.11 -1.79 -58.42
C ALA A 36 -38.68 -1.80 -57.88
N ALA A 37 -37.69 -1.34 -58.67
CA ALA A 37 -36.31 -1.19 -58.23
C ALA A 37 -36.16 -0.10 -57.16
N MET A 38 -36.84 1.05 -57.32
CA MET A 38 -36.84 2.14 -56.31
C MET A 38 -37.46 1.66 -54.99
N ARG A 39 -38.58 0.94 -55.01
CA ARG A 39 -39.19 0.38 -53.80
C ARG A 39 -38.25 -0.54 -53.06
N LYS A 40 -37.52 -1.42 -53.78
CA LYS A 40 -36.50 -2.27 -53.18
C LYS A 40 -35.36 -1.49 -52.55
N GLY A 41 -34.97 -0.36 -53.17
CA GLY A 41 -33.95 0.56 -52.59
C GLY A 41 -34.41 1.23 -51.30
N VAL A 42 -35.68 1.64 -51.25
CA VAL A 42 -36.26 2.22 -50.03
C VAL A 42 -36.31 1.17 -48.91
N GLN A 43 -36.81 -0.03 -49.18
CA GLN A 43 -36.84 -1.13 -48.18
C GLN A 43 -35.46 -1.51 -47.69
N PHE A 44 -34.46 -1.51 -48.57
CA PHE A 44 -33.07 -1.72 -48.19
C PHE A 44 -32.56 -0.60 -47.25
N ALA A 45 -32.81 0.65 -47.61
CA ALA A 45 -32.41 1.79 -46.79
C ALA A 45 -33.10 1.78 -45.39
N GLU A 46 -34.40 1.45 -45.34
CA GLU A 46 -35.14 1.29 -44.09
C GLU A 46 -34.51 0.17 -43.20
N SER A 47 -34.22 -0.98 -43.79
CA SER A 47 -33.58 -2.10 -43.06
C SER A 47 -32.19 -1.73 -42.53
N VAL A 48 -31.41 -0.98 -43.31
CA VAL A 48 -30.12 -0.43 -42.86
C VAL A 48 -30.31 0.57 -41.70
N ALA A 49 -31.33 1.45 -41.76
CA ALA A 49 -31.65 2.38 -40.69
C ALA A 49 -32.09 1.68 -39.39
N GLU A 50 -32.73 0.53 -39.49
CA GLU A 50 -33.08 -0.35 -38.37
C GLU A 50 -31.85 -1.15 -37.77
N GLY A 51 -30.67 -0.95 -38.38
CA GLY A 51 -29.42 -1.56 -37.89
C GLY A 51 -29.00 -2.85 -38.58
N ASN A 52 -29.72 -3.32 -39.60
CA ASN A 52 -29.35 -4.50 -40.36
C ASN A 52 -28.28 -4.18 -41.41
N LEU A 53 -27.02 -4.15 -41.01
CA LEU A 53 -25.88 -3.82 -41.88
C LEU A 53 -25.33 -5.04 -42.65
N ASP A 54 -25.88 -6.24 -42.48
CA ASP A 54 -25.43 -7.45 -43.18
C ASP A 54 -26.13 -7.70 -44.53
N GLN A 55 -27.06 -6.82 -44.89
CA GLN A 55 -27.76 -6.95 -46.16
C GLN A 55 -26.99 -6.31 -47.30
N THR A 56 -27.16 -6.88 -48.52
CA THR A 56 -26.63 -6.33 -49.75
C THR A 56 -27.76 -5.99 -50.72
N PHE A 57 -27.69 -4.81 -51.30
CA PHE A 57 -28.64 -4.40 -52.33
C PHE A 57 -28.21 -4.97 -53.69
N ASN A 58 -28.81 -6.10 -54.08
CA ASN A 58 -28.39 -6.81 -55.28
C ASN A 58 -29.29 -6.46 -56.46
N ILE A 59 -28.88 -5.44 -57.24
CA ILE A 59 -29.48 -5.08 -58.54
C ILE A 59 -28.39 -5.22 -59.61
N ARG A 60 -28.49 -6.25 -60.46
CA ARG A 60 -27.59 -6.46 -61.60
C ARG A 60 -28.09 -5.66 -62.83
N ARG A 61 -27.70 -4.40 -62.95
CA ARG A 61 -27.99 -3.51 -64.04
C ARG A 61 -26.78 -2.64 -64.35
N ASN A 62 -26.59 -2.30 -65.62
CA ASN A 62 -25.49 -1.45 -66.08
C ASN A 62 -26.01 -0.03 -66.41
N ASP A 63 -26.91 0.49 -65.58
CA ASP A 63 -27.49 1.82 -65.69
C ASP A 63 -27.35 2.57 -64.32
N GLU A 64 -27.98 3.74 -64.22
CA GLU A 64 -27.97 4.61 -63.04
C GLU A 64 -28.47 3.89 -61.78
N LEU A 65 -29.37 2.91 -61.89
CA LEU A 65 -29.88 2.10 -60.80
C LEU A 65 -28.82 1.09 -60.31
N GLY A 66 -28.01 0.56 -61.21
CA GLY A 66 -26.87 -0.27 -60.85
C GLY A 66 -25.76 0.52 -60.13
N ALA A 67 -25.49 1.74 -60.60
CA ALA A 67 -24.55 2.65 -59.93
C ALA A 67 -25.04 3.04 -58.52
N LEU A 68 -26.34 3.30 -58.35
CA LEU A 68 -26.95 3.56 -57.05
C LEU A 68 -26.82 2.36 -56.10
N ALA A 69 -27.05 1.16 -56.58
CA ALA A 69 -26.89 -0.07 -55.78
C ALA A 69 -25.47 -0.25 -55.29
N SER A 70 -24.47 -0.01 -56.15
CA SER A 70 -23.05 -0.07 -55.76
C SER A 70 -22.69 0.98 -54.74
N ALA A 71 -23.18 2.22 -54.88
CA ALA A 71 -22.95 3.31 -53.94
C ALA A 71 -23.56 3.02 -52.56
N LEU A 72 -24.79 2.49 -52.52
CA LEU A 72 -25.49 2.08 -51.29
C LEU A 72 -24.72 0.94 -50.57
N ASN A 73 -24.29 -0.08 -51.28
CA ASN A 73 -23.51 -1.17 -50.70
C ASN A 73 -22.16 -0.69 -50.15
N THR A 74 -21.50 0.24 -50.85
CA THR A 74 -20.26 0.87 -50.37
C THR A 74 -20.50 1.70 -49.10
N MET A 75 -21.61 2.44 -49.04
CA MET A 75 -21.98 3.22 -47.84
C MET A 75 -22.27 2.30 -46.65
N VAL A 76 -23.02 1.19 -46.84
CA VAL A 76 -23.29 0.22 -45.77
C VAL A 76 -22.02 -0.43 -45.30
N GLY A 77 -21.09 -0.81 -46.20
CA GLY A 77 -19.81 -1.37 -45.85
C GLY A 77 -18.96 -0.43 -45.01
N LYS A 78 -18.92 0.87 -45.37
CA LYS A 78 -18.23 1.90 -44.57
C LYS A 78 -18.88 2.12 -43.21
N LEU A 79 -20.22 2.13 -43.14
CA LEU A 79 -20.98 2.30 -41.91
C LEU A 79 -20.72 1.13 -40.96
N LYS A 80 -20.78 -0.10 -41.48
CA LYS A 80 -20.46 -1.32 -40.70
C LYS A 80 -19.06 -1.27 -40.12
N ASN A 81 -18.05 -1.00 -40.96
CA ASN A 81 -16.68 -0.85 -40.52
C ASN A 81 -16.49 0.22 -39.44
N SER A 82 -17.13 1.40 -39.65
CA SER A 82 -17.07 2.47 -38.64
C SER A 82 -17.71 2.07 -37.31
N PHE A 83 -18.81 1.33 -37.37
CA PHE A 83 -19.49 0.81 -36.16
C PHE A 83 -18.68 -0.24 -35.43
N GLU A 84 -18.05 -1.16 -36.18
CA GLU A 84 -17.14 -2.15 -35.59
C GLU A 84 -15.92 -1.51 -34.91
N ILE A 85 -15.31 -0.49 -35.57
CA ILE A 85 -14.20 0.26 -34.97
C ILE A 85 -14.65 1.00 -33.71
N ALA A 86 -15.80 1.69 -33.74
CA ALA A 86 -16.33 2.41 -32.59
C ALA A 86 -16.62 1.46 -31.40
N ASN A 87 -17.26 0.32 -31.67
CA ASN A 87 -17.53 -0.68 -30.63
C ASN A 87 -16.24 -1.26 -30.03
N ARG A 88 -15.25 -1.53 -30.89
CA ARG A 88 -13.92 -2.00 -30.42
C ARG A 88 -13.24 -0.98 -29.54
N GLN A 89 -13.22 0.29 -29.95
CA GLN A 89 -12.63 1.38 -29.15
C GLN A 89 -13.33 1.56 -27.80
N THR A 90 -14.68 1.49 -27.80
CA THR A 90 -15.47 1.59 -26.56
C THR A 90 -15.11 0.43 -25.61
N ARG A 91 -15.06 -0.79 -26.13
CA ARG A 91 -14.70 -1.96 -25.34
C ARG A 91 -13.28 -1.92 -24.79
N GLU A 92 -12.31 -1.51 -25.61
CA GLU A 92 -10.92 -1.34 -25.18
C GLU A 92 -10.80 -0.24 -24.09
N ALA A 93 -11.54 0.86 -24.20
CA ALA A 93 -11.60 1.91 -23.21
C ALA A 93 -12.25 1.46 -21.89
N GLU A 94 -13.33 0.68 -21.97
CA GLU A 94 -13.98 0.10 -20.78
C GLU A 94 -13.07 -0.89 -20.04
N GLU A 95 -12.40 -1.79 -20.80
CA GLU A 95 -11.44 -2.73 -20.24
C GLU A 95 -10.25 -2.02 -19.59
N ALA A 96 -9.71 -0.97 -20.23
CA ALA A 96 -8.63 -0.16 -19.67
C ALA A 96 -9.07 0.54 -18.38
N ARG A 97 -10.28 1.10 -18.36
CA ARG A 97 -10.86 1.74 -17.17
C ARG A 97 -11.07 0.75 -16.02
N ALA A 98 -11.58 -0.46 -16.34
CA ALA A 98 -11.79 -1.50 -15.35
C ALA A 98 -10.47 -1.96 -14.73
N ARG A 99 -9.42 -2.17 -15.55
CA ARG A 99 -8.07 -2.51 -15.08
C ARG A 99 -7.50 -1.42 -14.18
N ALA A 100 -7.57 -0.16 -14.60
CA ALA A 100 -7.10 0.98 -13.82
C ALA A 100 -7.81 1.08 -12.47
N THR A 101 -9.12 0.86 -12.43
CA THR A 101 -9.91 0.87 -11.20
C THR A 101 -9.54 -0.29 -10.27
N SER A 102 -9.33 -1.49 -10.82
CA SER A 102 -8.89 -2.65 -10.04
C SER A 102 -7.52 -2.42 -9.41
N THR A 103 -6.55 -1.98 -10.22
CA THR A 103 -5.19 -1.66 -9.74
C THR A 103 -5.20 -0.55 -8.67
N TYR A 104 -6.02 0.48 -8.86
CA TYR A 104 -6.17 1.54 -7.86
C TYR A 104 -6.69 1.00 -6.52
N ARG A 105 -7.72 0.13 -6.56
CA ARG A 105 -8.27 -0.49 -5.33
C ARG A 105 -7.26 -1.39 -4.63
N GLU A 106 -6.50 -2.15 -5.40
CA GLU A 106 -5.45 -3.02 -4.86
C GLU A 106 -4.35 -2.20 -4.17
N LEU A 107 -3.87 -1.14 -4.82
CA LEU A 107 -2.89 -0.22 -4.22
C LEU A 107 -3.43 0.46 -2.96
N GLN A 108 -4.69 0.87 -2.97
CA GLN A 108 -5.34 1.46 -1.80
C GLN A 108 -5.39 0.46 -0.64
N ALA A 109 -5.80 -0.78 -0.91
CA ALA A 109 -5.83 -1.83 0.11
C ALA A 109 -4.45 -2.15 0.68
N LEU A 110 -3.40 -2.17 -0.16
CA LEU A 110 -2.01 -2.33 0.29
C LEU A 110 -1.56 -1.18 1.20
N ILE A 111 -1.90 0.06 0.85
CA ILE A 111 -1.55 1.23 1.68
C ILE A 111 -2.31 1.22 3.01
N ASP A 112 -3.58 0.79 3.01
CA ASP A 112 -4.40 0.71 4.22
C ASP A 112 -4.04 -0.51 5.10
N SER A 113 -3.34 -1.52 4.56
CA SER A 113 -2.84 -2.67 5.32
C SER A 113 -1.53 -2.40 6.07
N VAL A 114 -0.89 -1.26 5.85
CA VAL A 114 0.32 -0.88 6.60
C VAL A 114 -0.06 -0.58 8.04
N ASP A 115 0.55 -1.29 8.99
CA ASP A 115 0.44 -1.00 10.42
C ASP A 115 1.06 0.38 10.71
N GLY A 116 0.24 1.43 10.60
CA GLY A 116 0.67 2.82 10.74
C GLY A 116 0.05 3.78 9.76
N GLY A 117 0.53 5.00 9.76
CA GLY A 117 0.11 6.07 8.88
C GLY A 117 1.03 6.21 7.66
N VAL A 118 0.46 6.42 6.50
CA VAL A 118 1.19 6.88 5.31
C VAL A 118 0.68 8.26 4.94
N ALA A 119 1.57 9.24 4.79
CA ALA A 119 1.18 10.58 4.40
C ALA A 119 2.18 11.25 3.46
N ARG A 120 1.68 12.18 2.66
CA ARG A 120 2.44 13.21 1.95
C ARG A 120 2.26 14.53 2.65
N PHE A 121 3.35 15.19 2.95
CA PHE A 121 3.33 16.48 3.63
C PHE A 121 4.36 17.44 3.03
N ALA A 122 3.99 18.71 2.96
CA ALA A 122 4.91 19.77 2.62
C ALA A 122 5.67 20.23 3.87
N LEU A 123 6.98 20.42 3.74
CA LEU A 123 7.84 20.88 4.82
C LEU A 123 7.82 22.42 4.90
N ASP A 124 6.62 22.97 5.09
CA ASP A 124 6.41 24.37 5.47
C ASP A 124 6.52 24.56 6.99
N ASP A 125 6.12 25.72 7.52
CA ASP A 125 6.14 26.01 8.97
C ASP A 125 5.13 25.19 9.77
N SER A 126 4.24 24.46 9.08
CA SER A 126 3.12 23.76 9.70
C SER A 126 3.11 22.24 9.48
N PHE A 127 4.04 21.69 8.70
CA PHE A 127 3.97 20.30 8.20
C PHE A 127 2.62 20.00 7.57
N ARG A 128 2.28 20.77 6.52
CA ARG A 128 0.98 20.66 5.88
C ARG A 128 0.76 19.29 5.26
N VAL A 129 -0.25 18.58 5.75
CA VAL A 129 -0.65 17.27 5.24
C VAL A 129 -1.44 17.46 3.95
N ILE A 130 -0.88 16.98 2.84
CA ILE A 130 -1.48 17.07 1.51
C ILE A 130 -2.38 15.87 1.24
N TRP A 131 -1.92 14.70 1.66
CA TRP A 131 -2.65 13.44 1.53
C TRP A 131 -2.20 12.47 2.64
N ALA A 132 -3.14 11.69 3.15
CA ALA A 132 -2.83 10.60 4.08
C ALA A 132 -3.86 9.47 3.97
N ASN A 133 -3.44 8.25 4.37
CA ASN A 133 -4.34 7.12 4.55
C ASN A 133 -5.10 7.22 5.89
N THR A 134 -6.06 6.32 6.09
CA THR A 134 -6.86 6.26 7.33
C THR A 134 -6.00 6.00 8.57
N GLY A 135 -4.95 5.16 8.45
CA GLY A 135 -4.02 4.85 9.53
C GLY A 135 -3.31 6.09 10.09
N PHE A 136 -2.94 7.05 9.23
CA PHE A 136 -2.30 8.29 9.67
C PHE A 136 -3.19 9.10 10.63
N TYR A 137 -4.46 9.25 10.30
CA TYR A 137 -5.40 10.00 11.17
C TYR A 137 -5.67 9.24 12.46
N ALA A 138 -5.77 7.91 12.40
CA ALA A 138 -5.99 7.04 13.55
C ALA A 138 -4.87 7.13 14.60
N LEU A 139 -3.61 7.37 14.22
CA LEU A 139 -2.50 7.60 15.16
C LEU A 139 -2.81 8.71 16.17
N SER A 140 -3.48 9.77 15.72
CA SER A 140 -3.89 10.89 16.58
C SER A 140 -5.29 10.71 17.18
N GLY A 141 -5.96 9.57 16.96
CA GLY A 141 -7.33 9.31 17.42
C GLY A 141 -8.38 10.18 16.71
N ARG A 142 -8.12 10.60 15.46
CA ARG A 142 -8.99 11.48 14.66
C ARG A 142 -9.40 10.80 13.38
N THR A 143 -10.58 11.17 12.86
CA THR A 143 -10.93 10.93 11.46
C THR A 143 -10.28 11.99 10.58
N ARG A 144 -10.33 11.81 9.25
CA ARG A 144 -9.86 12.82 8.29
C ARG A 144 -10.57 14.15 8.46
N GLU A 145 -11.87 14.11 8.65
CA GLU A 145 -12.74 15.28 8.84
C GLU A 145 -12.41 16.00 10.16
N ASP A 146 -12.23 15.23 11.25
CA ASP A 146 -11.80 15.76 12.54
C ASP A 146 -10.42 16.43 12.42
N TYR A 147 -9.47 15.78 11.74
CA TYR A 147 -8.13 16.31 11.57
C TYR A 147 -8.12 17.63 10.79
N ALA A 148 -8.93 17.72 9.72
CA ALA A 148 -9.07 18.96 8.95
C ALA A 148 -9.71 20.08 9.79
N ARG A 149 -10.75 19.77 10.57
CA ARG A 149 -11.47 20.74 11.39
C ARG A 149 -10.66 21.20 12.62
N ASP A 150 -10.10 20.25 13.37
CA ASP A 150 -9.51 20.51 14.68
C ASP A 150 -8.07 21.06 14.57
N VAL A 151 -7.31 20.60 13.57
CA VAL A 151 -5.90 20.96 13.39
C VAL A 151 -5.57 21.64 12.06
N GLY A 152 -6.55 21.81 11.16
CA GLY A 152 -6.40 22.52 9.90
C GLY A 152 -5.43 21.85 8.91
N ASN A 153 -5.30 20.52 8.95
CA ASN A 153 -4.31 19.74 8.19
C ASN A 153 -2.84 20.15 8.45
N ARG A 154 -2.58 20.79 9.60
CA ARG A 154 -1.24 21.21 10.03
C ARG A 154 -0.67 20.19 10.99
N GLY A 155 0.26 19.38 10.54
CA GLY A 155 0.86 18.30 11.32
C GLY A 155 1.50 18.78 12.63
N ILE A 156 2.06 19.99 12.64
CA ILE A 156 2.68 20.59 13.84
C ILE A 156 1.68 20.72 15.01
N ASN A 157 0.39 20.90 14.72
CA ASN A 157 -0.62 21.12 15.75
C ASN A 157 -0.97 19.86 16.55
N VAL A 158 -0.54 18.68 16.09
CA VAL A 158 -0.66 17.42 16.85
C VAL A 158 0.66 17.01 17.49
N VAL A 159 1.79 17.65 17.15
CA VAL A 159 3.07 17.35 17.79
C VAL A 159 3.08 17.91 19.21
N HIS A 160 3.68 17.14 20.14
CA HIS A 160 3.82 17.59 21.53
C HIS A 160 4.60 18.93 21.58
N PRO A 161 4.19 19.92 22.37
CA PRO A 161 4.79 21.26 22.37
C PRO A 161 6.32 21.27 22.60
N GLU A 162 6.80 20.40 23.46
CA GLU A 162 8.24 20.29 23.73
C GLU A 162 9.05 19.77 22.52
N ASP A 163 8.44 19.00 21.65
CA ASP A 163 9.13 18.38 20.51
C ASP A 163 9.03 19.24 19.24
N GLY A 164 7.97 20.07 19.13
CA GLY A 164 7.61 20.76 17.90
C GLY A 164 8.68 21.68 17.33
N LEU A 165 9.25 22.56 18.14
CA LEU A 165 10.27 23.52 17.69
C LEU A 165 11.58 22.83 17.28
N THR A 166 12.02 21.87 18.08
CA THR A 166 13.25 21.09 17.80
C THR A 166 13.10 20.28 16.53
N MET A 167 11.94 19.64 16.35
CA MET A 167 11.62 18.84 15.18
C MET A 167 11.59 19.68 13.89
N LEU A 168 10.95 20.87 13.91
CA LEU A 168 10.91 21.78 12.78
C LEU A 168 12.31 22.21 12.34
N LYS A 169 13.15 22.60 13.29
CA LYS A 169 14.53 23.01 13.01
C LYS A 169 15.33 21.87 12.41
N THR A 170 15.31 20.72 13.06
CA THR A 170 16.05 19.53 12.62
C THR A 170 15.61 19.08 11.23
N PHE A 171 14.31 19.07 10.93
CA PHE A 171 13.81 18.66 9.64
C PHE A 171 14.22 19.62 8.53
N ARG A 172 14.21 20.93 8.76
CA ARG A 172 14.66 21.91 7.77
C ARG A 172 16.15 21.78 7.46
N GLU A 173 16.96 21.62 8.49
CA GLU A 173 18.41 21.42 8.33
C GLU A 173 18.72 20.12 7.56
N HIS A 174 18.01 19.04 7.85
CA HIS A 174 18.18 17.77 7.16
C HIS A 174 17.65 17.79 5.72
N ALA A 175 16.51 18.43 5.49
CA ALA A 175 15.90 18.51 4.16
C ALA A 175 16.72 19.33 3.17
N GLN A 176 17.61 20.23 3.65
CA GLN A 176 18.55 20.95 2.80
C GLN A 176 19.73 20.08 2.33
N LYS A 177 20.07 19.05 3.09
CA LYS A 177 21.26 18.20 2.87
C LYS A 177 20.92 16.79 2.39
N ASN A 178 19.73 16.30 2.70
CA ASN A 178 19.32 14.92 2.46
C ASN A 178 17.89 14.83 1.96
N ASP A 179 17.63 13.88 1.07
CA ASP A 179 16.28 13.56 0.57
C ASP A 179 15.48 12.63 1.51
N SER A 180 15.95 12.40 2.73
CA SER A 180 15.29 11.53 3.70
C SER A 180 15.26 12.13 5.09
N LEU A 181 14.14 11.90 5.79
CA LEU A 181 13.93 12.30 7.17
C LEU A 181 13.67 11.07 8.03
N LYS A 182 14.22 11.07 9.24
CA LYS A 182 13.92 10.09 10.30
C LYS A 182 13.81 10.83 11.62
N ALA A 183 12.78 10.54 12.39
CA ALA A 183 12.63 11.11 13.73
C ALA A 183 11.70 10.27 14.60
N GLU A 184 11.90 10.38 15.90
CA GLU A 184 10.98 9.93 16.93
C GLU A 184 10.50 11.16 17.68
N TYR A 185 9.18 11.29 17.84
CA TYR A 185 8.57 12.43 18.52
C TYR A 185 7.21 12.04 19.08
N ARG A 186 6.71 12.86 19.99
CA ARG A 186 5.42 12.67 20.62
C ARG A 186 4.32 13.44 19.91
N ILE A 187 3.14 12.84 19.81
CA ILE A 187 1.92 13.51 19.36
C ILE A 187 0.86 13.51 20.45
N LEU A 188 0.02 14.54 20.40
CA LEU A 188 -1.17 14.65 21.25
C LEU A 188 -2.38 14.04 20.55
N ARG A 189 -2.99 13.05 21.19
CA ARG A 189 -4.20 12.41 20.71
C ARG A 189 -5.44 13.24 21.05
N LYS A 190 -6.54 12.95 20.36
CA LYS A 190 -7.82 13.61 20.60
C LYS A 190 -8.36 13.37 22.01
N ASP A 191 -8.09 12.23 22.59
CA ASP A 191 -8.46 11.85 23.96
C ASP A 191 -7.60 12.49 25.07
N GLY A 192 -6.63 13.34 24.69
CA GLY A 192 -5.67 13.95 25.61
C GLY A 192 -4.43 13.09 25.92
N GLY A 193 -4.40 11.85 25.44
CA GLY A 193 -3.25 10.96 25.57
C GLY A 193 -2.07 11.40 24.67
N THR A 194 -0.91 10.78 24.93
CA THR A 194 0.31 11.00 24.16
C THR A 194 0.74 9.68 23.52
N SER A 195 1.10 9.70 22.22
CA SER A 195 1.72 8.59 21.52
C SER A 195 3.10 8.96 21.01
N TRP A 196 4.03 8.01 21.04
CA TRP A 196 5.34 8.13 20.39
C TRP A 196 5.23 7.67 18.94
N ILE A 197 5.67 8.53 18.03
CA ILE A 197 5.66 8.26 16.59
C ILE A 197 7.09 8.17 16.07
N TYR A 198 7.38 7.11 15.33
CA TYR A 198 8.56 7.02 14.48
C TYR A 198 8.19 7.39 13.06
N LEU A 199 8.85 8.42 12.52
CA LEU A 199 8.70 8.88 11.14
C LEU A 199 9.91 8.47 10.31
N ARG A 200 9.63 7.88 9.15
CA ARG A 200 10.60 7.72 8.07
C ARG A 200 9.99 8.24 6.78
N ALA A 201 10.60 9.28 6.19
CA ALA A 201 10.10 9.92 4.98
C ALA A 201 11.20 10.14 3.94
N LYS A 202 10.78 10.20 2.66
CA LYS A 202 11.62 10.57 1.51
C LYS A 202 11.02 11.75 0.78
N ARG A 203 11.87 12.62 0.23
CA ARG A 203 11.46 13.69 -0.68
C ARG A 203 10.96 13.07 -1.98
N VAL A 204 9.78 13.50 -2.42
CA VAL A 204 9.12 13.02 -3.64
C VAL A 204 8.87 14.14 -4.65
N GLY A 205 9.22 15.39 -4.30
CA GLY A 205 9.05 16.54 -5.18
C GLY A 205 8.96 17.84 -4.39
N GLU A 206 8.18 18.78 -4.94
CA GLU A 206 7.87 20.08 -4.33
C GLU A 206 6.37 20.35 -4.42
N TRP A 207 5.87 21.11 -3.47
CA TRP A 207 4.49 21.59 -3.42
C TRP A 207 4.45 23.06 -2.96
N GLU A 208 3.92 23.92 -3.80
CA GLU A 208 3.88 25.37 -3.56
C GLU A 208 5.24 25.99 -3.14
N GLY A 209 6.35 25.51 -3.71
CA GLY A 209 7.70 25.96 -3.41
C GLY A 209 8.34 25.36 -2.15
N TYR A 210 7.66 24.45 -1.47
CA TYR A 210 8.19 23.71 -0.33
C TYR A 210 8.52 22.27 -0.69
N PRO A 211 9.57 21.67 -0.08
CA PRO A 211 9.88 20.27 -0.29
C PRO A 211 8.70 19.38 0.13
N LEU A 212 8.29 18.49 -0.78
CA LEU A 212 7.23 17.51 -0.55
C LEU A 212 7.85 16.17 -0.15
N PHE A 213 7.45 15.67 1.02
CA PHE A 213 7.87 14.38 1.53
C PHE A 213 6.72 13.39 1.54
N GLN A 214 7.05 12.12 1.32
CA GLN A 214 6.16 10.99 1.57
C GLN A 214 6.79 10.11 2.65
N GLY A 215 6.02 9.80 3.68
CA GLY A 215 6.53 9.08 4.85
C GLY A 215 5.57 8.07 5.42
N VAL A 216 6.16 7.15 6.20
CA VAL A 216 5.47 6.19 7.04
C VAL A 216 5.62 6.65 8.48
N PHE A 217 4.53 6.59 9.24
CA PHE A 217 4.40 6.98 10.63
C PHE A 217 3.96 5.74 11.42
N ILE A 218 4.76 5.33 12.37
CA ILE A 218 4.54 4.11 13.16
C ILE A 218 4.37 4.51 14.63
N ASP A 219 3.36 3.99 15.29
CA ASP A 219 3.20 4.13 16.75
C ASP A 219 4.19 3.20 17.45
N ILE A 220 5.15 3.78 18.14
CA ILE A 220 6.18 3.06 18.93
C ILE A 220 5.96 3.22 20.44
N THR A 221 4.75 3.62 20.86
CA THR A 221 4.43 3.89 22.26
C THR A 221 4.62 2.64 23.13
N GLN A 222 4.15 1.50 22.66
CA GLN A 222 4.31 0.23 23.38
C GLN A 222 5.80 -0.13 23.54
N GLN A 223 6.59 0.01 22.47
CA GLN A 223 8.03 -0.25 22.52
C GLN A 223 8.74 0.67 23.52
N LYS A 224 8.43 1.98 23.52
CA LYS A 224 8.97 2.95 24.47
C LYS A 224 8.59 2.63 25.92
N ASN A 225 7.36 2.19 26.14
CA ASN A 225 6.89 1.81 27.48
C ASN A 225 7.59 0.55 27.99
N ILE A 226 7.80 -0.46 27.14
CA ILE A 226 8.54 -1.69 27.51
C ILE A 226 9.99 -1.36 27.84
N ILE A 227 10.66 -0.57 27.00
CA ILE A 227 12.06 -0.16 27.26
C ILE A 227 12.15 0.61 28.58
N ARG A 228 11.25 1.57 28.81
CA ARG A 228 11.23 2.34 30.07
C ARG A 228 10.96 1.48 31.29
N ALA A 229 10.03 0.53 31.18
CA ALA A 229 9.73 -0.43 32.27
C ALA A 229 10.95 -1.27 32.61
N LEU A 230 11.65 -1.79 31.58
CA LEU A 230 12.88 -2.56 31.77
C LEU A 230 14.00 -1.73 32.40
N GLU A 231 14.20 -0.49 31.95
CA GLU A 231 15.18 0.44 32.54
C GLU A 231 14.87 0.73 34.01
N MET A 232 13.59 0.95 34.34
CA MET A 232 13.17 1.18 35.72
C MET A 232 13.37 -0.05 36.60
N GLU A 233 13.08 -1.25 36.08
CA GLU A 233 13.32 -2.51 36.80
C GLU A 233 14.80 -2.74 37.05
N GLN A 234 15.63 -2.50 36.05
CA GLN A 234 17.08 -2.61 36.18
C GLN A 234 17.65 -1.57 37.17
N GLN A 235 17.16 -0.34 37.15
CA GLN A 235 17.53 0.67 38.16
C GLN A 235 17.11 0.25 39.55
N ARG A 236 15.88 -0.25 39.73
CA ARG A 236 15.39 -0.77 41.02
C ARG A 236 16.29 -1.91 41.52
N TYR A 237 16.62 -2.84 40.63
CA TYR A 237 17.53 -3.95 40.96
C TYR A 237 18.90 -3.44 41.45
N ASN A 238 19.50 -2.50 40.73
CA ASN A 238 20.79 -1.91 41.09
C ASN A 238 20.75 -1.19 42.45
N VAL A 239 19.67 -0.39 42.67
CA VAL A 239 19.51 0.32 43.97
C VAL A 239 19.35 -0.66 45.12
N VAL A 240 18.54 -1.70 44.98
CA VAL A 240 18.36 -2.72 46.04
C VAL A 240 19.68 -3.38 46.36
N THR A 241 20.41 -3.84 45.34
CA THR A 241 21.73 -4.49 45.56
C THR A 241 22.78 -3.56 46.17
N GLU A 242 22.73 -2.26 45.88
CA GLU A 242 23.67 -1.29 46.51
C GLU A 242 23.35 -1.01 47.99
N ILE A 243 22.06 -1.03 48.37
CA ILE A 243 21.61 -0.73 49.74
C ILE A 243 21.78 -1.93 50.66
N THR A 244 21.53 -3.16 50.17
CA THR A 244 21.56 -4.36 50.99
C THR A 244 22.97 -4.90 51.27
N GLU A 245 23.99 -4.34 50.60
CA GLU A 245 25.38 -4.86 50.65
C GLU A 245 25.51 -6.33 50.19
N GLU A 246 24.42 -6.90 49.66
CA GLU A 246 24.39 -8.25 49.13
C GLU A 246 25.07 -8.31 47.75
N ILE A 247 25.73 -9.45 47.50
CA ILE A 247 26.28 -9.72 46.18
C ILE A 247 25.39 -10.74 45.50
N LEU A 248 24.69 -10.29 44.48
CA LEU A 248 23.93 -11.20 43.63
C LEU A 248 24.82 -11.75 42.52
N PHE A 249 24.61 -13.04 42.22
CA PHE A 249 25.30 -13.67 41.11
C PHE A 249 24.35 -14.51 40.27
N GLU A 250 24.66 -14.62 39.00
CA GLU A 250 23.94 -15.43 38.01
C GLU A 250 24.97 -16.23 37.21
N GLN A 251 24.72 -17.52 37.04
CA GLN A 251 25.54 -18.38 36.22
C GLN A 251 24.77 -18.83 34.99
N ASP A 252 25.25 -18.49 33.81
CA ASP A 252 24.80 -19.08 32.56
C ASP A 252 25.59 -20.36 32.30
N ILE A 253 24.92 -21.50 32.46
CA ILE A 253 25.52 -22.82 32.29
C ILE A 253 25.90 -23.10 30.83
N ALA A 254 25.11 -22.54 29.86
CA ALA A 254 25.33 -22.76 28.42
C ALA A 254 26.59 -22.04 27.91
N THR A 255 26.83 -20.84 28.42
CA THR A 255 28.00 -20.02 28.03
C THR A 255 29.17 -20.16 29.01
N ASP A 256 28.98 -20.82 30.16
CA ASP A 256 29.94 -20.94 31.26
C ASP A 256 30.45 -19.58 31.77
N ILE A 257 29.50 -18.63 31.91
CA ILE A 257 29.76 -17.27 32.40
C ILE A 257 29.07 -17.10 33.75
N LEU A 258 29.84 -16.65 34.75
CA LEU A 258 29.34 -16.26 36.06
C LEU A 258 29.39 -14.71 36.16
N THR A 259 28.24 -14.08 36.40
CA THR A 259 28.11 -12.61 36.50
C THR A 259 27.69 -12.19 37.89
N PHE A 260 28.33 -11.17 38.45
CA PHE A 260 28.08 -10.64 39.79
C PHE A 260 27.48 -9.20 39.72
N SER A 261 26.78 -8.82 40.78
CA SER A 261 26.37 -7.45 41.03
C SER A 261 27.57 -6.51 41.25
N SER A 262 27.32 -5.16 41.17
CA SER A 262 28.38 -4.12 41.30
C SER A 262 29.16 -4.21 42.64
N ASN A 263 28.55 -4.71 43.72
CA ASN A 263 29.19 -4.85 45.03
C ASN A 263 30.33 -5.84 45.03
N PHE A 264 30.32 -6.86 44.16
CA PHE A 264 31.40 -7.83 44.05
C PHE A 264 32.74 -7.17 43.68
N GLU A 265 32.76 -6.30 42.68
CA GLU A 265 33.96 -5.59 42.24
C GLU A 265 34.54 -4.72 43.39
N LYS A 266 33.65 -4.01 44.12
CA LYS A 266 34.05 -3.16 45.25
C LYS A 266 34.66 -4.01 46.38
N LEU A 267 34.06 -5.14 46.72
CA LEU A 267 34.46 -5.96 47.87
C LEU A 267 35.64 -6.88 47.59
N PHE A 268 35.74 -7.40 46.38
CA PHE A 268 36.75 -8.37 46.00
C PHE A 268 37.84 -7.82 45.07
N ASN A 269 37.68 -6.61 44.53
CA ASN A 269 38.57 -6.02 43.53
C ASN A 269 38.81 -6.93 42.32
N ARG A 270 37.76 -7.61 41.86
CA ARG A 270 37.78 -8.54 40.74
C ARG A 270 36.70 -8.20 39.73
N PRO A 271 36.87 -8.58 38.46
CA PRO A 271 35.87 -8.29 37.43
C PRO A 271 34.53 -8.95 37.77
N ARG A 272 33.43 -8.25 37.39
CA ARG A 272 32.06 -8.71 37.66
C ARG A 272 31.63 -9.91 36.83
N SER A 273 32.31 -10.17 35.72
CA SER A 273 32.02 -11.32 34.84
C SER A 273 33.25 -12.20 34.76
N ILE A 274 33.05 -13.49 35.02
CA ILE A 274 34.06 -14.51 34.96
C ILE A 274 33.67 -15.51 33.88
N GLU A 275 34.44 -15.54 32.80
CA GLU A 275 34.29 -16.50 31.72
C GLU A 275 34.95 -17.86 32.14
N HIS A 276 34.44 -18.95 31.62
CA HIS A 276 34.93 -20.28 31.86
C HIS A 276 34.99 -20.64 33.36
N TYR A 277 34.00 -20.19 34.13
CA TYR A 277 33.94 -20.39 35.59
C TYR A 277 34.05 -21.85 36.01
N LEU A 278 33.35 -22.76 35.33
CA LEU A 278 33.37 -24.20 35.61
C LEU A 278 34.72 -24.86 35.26
N ARG A 279 35.42 -24.29 34.26
CA ARG A 279 36.68 -24.83 33.73
C ARG A 279 37.88 -24.33 34.52
N ASP A 280 37.96 -23.03 34.78
CA ASP A 280 39.21 -22.42 35.24
C ASP A 280 39.33 -22.27 36.77
N LYS A 281 38.23 -22.54 37.51
CA LYS A 281 38.17 -22.55 38.98
C LYS A 281 38.76 -21.29 39.69
N HIS A 282 38.88 -20.16 39.00
CA HIS A 282 39.43 -18.91 39.52
C HIS A 282 38.68 -18.37 40.76
N PHE A 283 37.39 -18.68 40.89
CA PHE A 283 36.63 -18.32 42.07
C PHE A 283 37.11 -19.03 43.32
N LEU A 284 37.67 -20.25 43.20
CA LEU A 284 38.18 -21.03 44.33
C LEU A 284 39.35 -20.35 45.04
N GLU A 285 40.08 -19.46 44.36
CA GLU A 285 41.20 -18.71 44.93
C GLU A 285 40.79 -17.74 46.05
N ILE A 286 39.54 -17.30 46.07
CA ILE A 286 39.03 -16.40 47.13
C ILE A 286 38.38 -17.17 48.27
N VAL A 287 38.11 -18.45 48.12
CA VAL A 287 37.52 -19.30 49.19
C VAL A 287 38.58 -19.80 50.12
N HIS A 288 38.30 -19.76 51.43
CA HIS A 288 39.24 -20.31 52.42
C HIS A 288 39.51 -21.81 52.18
N PRO A 289 40.75 -22.28 52.24
CA PRO A 289 41.09 -23.69 51.95
C PRO A 289 40.25 -24.73 52.69
N ASP A 290 39.93 -24.47 53.96
CA ASP A 290 39.12 -25.39 54.78
C ASP A 290 37.66 -25.46 54.33
N ASP A 291 37.15 -24.42 53.62
CA ASP A 291 35.74 -24.29 53.24
C ASP A 291 35.49 -24.76 51.80
N LEU A 292 36.52 -25.08 51.04
CA LEU A 292 36.41 -25.56 49.64
C LEU A 292 35.50 -26.80 49.49
N HIS A 293 35.40 -27.63 50.53
CA HIS A 293 34.55 -28.84 50.51
C HIS A 293 33.06 -28.52 50.58
N LEU A 294 32.68 -27.28 50.98
CA LEU A 294 31.29 -26.81 51.06
C LEU A 294 30.74 -26.38 49.71
N LEU A 295 31.61 -26.05 48.77
CA LEU A 295 31.20 -25.66 47.43
C LEU A 295 30.61 -26.86 46.68
N PRO A 296 29.47 -26.65 45.99
CA PRO A 296 28.89 -27.71 45.19
C PRO A 296 29.89 -28.19 44.15
N SER A 297 30.08 -29.51 44.09
CA SER A 297 30.89 -30.09 43.02
C SER A 297 30.22 -29.81 41.68
N THR A 298 30.98 -29.36 40.71
CA THR A 298 30.55 -29.03 39.35
C THR A 298 29.85 -30.18 38.59
N ARG A 299 29.62 -31.31 39.24
CA ARG A 299 28.94 -32.49 38.70
C ARG A 299 27.62 -32.82 39.41
N SER A 300 27.04 -31.92 40.19
CA SER A 300 25.74 -32.20 40.80
C SER A 300 24.62 -32.14 39.75
N THR A 301 24.62 -33.16 38.89
CA THR A 301 23.45 -33.58 38.06
C THR A 301 22.24 -33.99 38.92
N GLU A 302 22.33 -33.85 40.24
CA GLU A 302 21.31 -34.23 41.22
C GLU A 302 20.50 -33.07 41.79
N LEU A 303 20.81 -31.81 41.40
CA LEU A 303 20.01 -30.67 41.82
C LEU A 303 18.79 -30.54 40.89
N SER A 304 17.60 -30.59 41.47
CA SER A 304 16.36 -30.29 40.74
C SER A 304 16.19 -28.77 40.59
N GLU A 305 15.44 -28.33 39.57
CA GLU A 305 15.16 -26.90 39.29
C GLU A 305 14.56 -26.12 40.49
N ASP A 306 14.14 -26.82 41.56
CA ASP A 306 13.54 -26.23 42.75
C ASP A 306 14.46 -26.30 43.99
N ASP A 307 15.66 -26.86 43.88
CA ASP A 307 16.57 -26.97 45.01
C ASP A 307 17.23 -25.64 45.37
N PHE A 308 16.99 -25.20 46.61
CA PHE A 308 17.63 -24.05 47.21
C PHE A 308 18.78 -24.49 48.09
N MET A 309 19.99 -24.06 47.74
CA MET A 309 21.17 -24.33 48.54
C MET A 309 21.60 -23.13 49.36
N ARG A 310 21.99 -23.34 50.61
CA ARG A 310 22.53 -22.32 51.51
C ARG A 310 23.65 -22.90 52.31
N PHE A 311 24.78 -22.21 52.34
CA PHE A 311 25.93 -22.56 53.18
C PHE A 311 26.73 -21.29 53.51
N ASP A 312 27.51 -21.33 54.58
CA ASP A 312 28.40 -20.28 55.03
C ASP A 312 29.84 -20.62 54.64
N ALA A 313 30.57 -19.68 54.04
CA ALA A 313 31.97 -19.86 53.67
C ALA A 313 32.76 -18.57 53.92
N ARG A 314 34.05 -18.72 54.18
CA ARG A 314 34.98 -17.59 54.31
C ARG A 314 35.53 -17.23 52.95
N LEU A 315 35.34 -15.97 52.54
CA LEU A 315 35.88 -15.45 51.30
C LEU A 315 36.91 -14.35 51.57
N LEU A 316 38.03 -14.35 50.83
CA LEU A 316 39.09 -13.37 50.88
C LEU A 316 38.69 -12.08 50.19
N THR A 317 38.54 -10.98 50.94
CA THR A 317 38.17 -9.67 50.43
C THR A 317 39.36 -8.91 49.83
N SER A 318 39.12 -7.79 49.18
CA SER A 318 40.17 -6.87 48.70
C SER A 318 41.08 -6.32 49.77
N GLU A 319 40.65 -6.33 51.03
CA GLU A 319 41.45 -5.94 52.22
C GLU A 319 42.40 -7.06 52.70
N ASN A 320 42.51 -8.17 51.97
CA ASN A 320 43.31 -9.33 52.28
C ASN A 320 42.94 -9.98 53.63
N THR A 321 41.65 -9.94 53.97
CA THR A 321 41.05 -10.55 55.17
C THR A 321 39.96 -11.54 54.79
N TYR A 322 39.83 -12.66 55.49
CA TYR A 322 38.73 -13.58 55.33
C TYR A 322 37.53 -13.09 56.13
N GLN A 323 36.39 -12.93 55.39
CA GLN A 323 35.10 -12.58 55.99
C GLN A 323 34.09 -13.71 55.71
N TRP A 324 33.14 -13.91 56.64
CA TRP A 324 32.07 -14.86 56.50
C TRP A 324 30.98 -14.38 55.57
N PHE A 325 30.62 -15.22 54.60
CA PHE A 325 29.50 -14.97 53.67
C PHE A 325 28.55 -16.15 53.71
N THR A 326 27.26 -15.86 53.76
CA THR A 326 26.21 -16.82 53.48
C THR A 326 25.95 -16.85 51.98
N ILE A 327 26.22 -17.98 51.37
CA ILE A 327 26.01 -18.18 49.91
C ILE A 327 24.70 -18.92 49.72
N CYS A 328 23.81 -18.31 48.97
CA CYS A 328 22.51 -18.86 48.63
C CYS A 328 22.32 -18.90 47.11
N PHE A 329 21.90 -20.02 46.57
CA PHE A 329 21.56 -20.08 45.15
C PHE A 329 20.44 -21.09 44.87
N LYS A 330 19.77 -20.89 43.76
CA LYS A 330 18.79 -21.82 43.21
C LYS A 330 19.25 -22.18 41.80
N VAL A 331 19.07 -23.42 41.39
CA VAL A 331 19.40 -23.90 40.04
C VAL A 331 18.25 -23.64 39.10
#